data_989a309002548141be1b9a2b270362d6
#
_entry.id   989a309002548141be1b9a2b270362d6
#
_cell.length_a   1.000
_cell.length_b   1.000
_cell.length_c   1.000
_cell.angle_alpha   90.00
_cell.angle_beta   90.00
_cell.angle_gamma   90.00
#
_symmetry.space_group_name_H-M   'P 1'
#
loop_
_entity.id
_entity.type
_entity.pdbx_description
1 polymer ?
#
loop_
_entity_poly.entity_id
_entity_poly.type
_entity_poly.pdbx_seq_one_letter_code
_entity_poly.pdbx_strand_id
1 'polypeptide(L)'
;MTEITVAKITVGNHLPMSLIGGINVIESRDLAMRVAEAFVLATQDLIIPYVFKASFDKANRSSILSYRGPGMDEGLRVLQEVKETFGIPVLTDVHDIAQATPVAEVCDILQVPAFLARQTDLIAAVAATNAVINVKKPQFMSPPQTKNL
;
A
#
# COMPACT_ATOMS: atom_id res chain seq x y z
N MET A 1 -2.91 18.16 -16.56
CA MET A 1 -1.93 17.37 -15.74
C MET A 1 -2.75 16.30 -15.03
N THR A 2 -2.23 15.09 -14.91
CA THR A 2 -2.99 13.98 -14.30
C THR A 2 -2.86 14.07 -12.78
N GLU A 3 -3.99 14.05 -12.10
CA GLU A 3 -4.09 14.00 -10.64
C GLU A 3 -4.78 12.71 -10.23
N ILE A 4 -4.39 12.19 -9.08
CA ILE A 4 -5.00 11.01 -8.46
C ILE A 4 -5.43 11.39 -7.05
N THR A 5 -6.68 11.08 -6.70
CA THR A 5 -7.22 11.35 -5.37
C THR A 5 -7.29 10.05 -4.57
N VAL A 6 -6.70 10.06 -3.38
CA VAL A 6 -6.73 8.98 -2.39
C VAL A 6 -7.37 9.53 -1.12
N ALA A 7 -8.58 9.14 -0.82
CA ALA A 7 -9.38 9.73 0.27
C ALA A 7 -9.40 11.28 0.15
N LYS A 8 -8.73 11.98 1.06
CA LYS A 8 -8.64 13.45 1.06
C LYS A 8 -7.32 13.99 0.48
N ILE A 9 -6.46 13.13 -0.03
CA ILE A 9 -5.13 13.47 -0.54
C ILE A 9 -5.17 13.51 -2.06
N THR A 10 -4.74 14.61 -2.67
CA THR A 10 -4.52 14.70 -4.13
C THR A 10 -3.04 14.62 -4.43
N VAL A 11 -2.66 13.70 -5.31
CA VAL A 11 -1.29 13.44 -5.74
C VAL A 11 -1.12 13.85 -7.20
N GLY A 12 -0.10 14.63 -7.51
CA GLY A 12 0.20 15.08 -8.87
C GLY A 12 1.61 15.64 -8.98
N ASN A 13 2.21 15.54 -10.16
CA ASN A 13 3.60 15.97 -10.37
C ASN A 13 3.84 17.49 -10.17
N HIS A 14 2.78 18.27 -10.14
CA HIS A 14 2.84 19.73 -9.92
C HIS A 14 2.41 20.14 -8.51
N LEU A 15 2.01 19.17 -7.69
CA LEU A 15 1.60 19.36 -6.31
C LEU A 15 2.77 19.14 -5.33
N PRO A 16 2.67 19.64 -4.09
CA PRO A 16 3.62 19.31 -3.05
C PRO A 16 3.75 17.79 -2.84
N MET A 17 4.88 17.39 -2.30
CA MET A 17 5.19 15.99 -2.03
C MET A 17 4.16 15.38 -1.07
N SER A 18 3.69 14.18 -1.39
CA SER A 18 2.95 13.30 -0.48
C SER A 18 3.84 12.16 -0.01
N LEU A 19 3.71 11.73 1.24
CA LEU A 19 4.51 10.67 1.82
C LEU A 19 3.71 9.36 1.92
N ILE A 20 4.26 8.28 1.38
CA ILE A 20 3.82 6.92 1.65
C ILE A 20 4.91 6.27 2.51
N GLY A 21 4.64 6.00 3.77
CA GLY A 21 5.62 5.49 4.72
C GLY A 21 5.00 4.57 5.77
N GLY A 22 5.83 3.88 6.54
CA GLY A 22 5.37 2.98 7.59
C GLY A 22 6.34 1.83 7.84
N ILE A 23 5.83 0.59 7.94
CA ILE A 23 6.64 -0.59 8.24
C ILE A 23 6.67 -1.56 7.05
N ASN A 24 7.78 -2.28 6.93
CA ASN A 24 7.97 -3.23 5.84
C ASN A 24 6.95 -4.38 5.88
N VAL A 25 6.73 -4.93 7.07
CA VAL A 25 5.76 -5.99 7.35
C VAL A 25 5.17 -5.77 8.74
N ILE A 26 3.91 -6.13 8.94
CA ILE A 26 3.28 -6.06 10.26
C ILE A 26 3.88 -7.16 11.14
N GLU A 27 4.70 -6.76 12.11
CA GLU A 27 5.28 -7.66 13.10
C GLU A 27 4.39 -7.77 14.35
N SER A 28 3.75 -6.68 14.72
CA SER A 28 2.72 -6.63 15.74
C SER A 28 1.81 -5.41 15.53
N ARG A 29 0.58 -5.51 16.07
CA ARG A 29 -0.36 -4.39 16.13
C ARG A 29 0.26 -3.16 16.79
N ASP A 30 0.87 -3.35 17.97
CA ASP A 30 1.41 -2.25 18.75
C ASP A 30 2.57 -1.53 18.05
N LEU A 31 3.40 -2.24 17.29
CA LEU A 31 4.44 -1.62 16.47
C LEU A 31 3.81 -0.79 15.35
N ALA A 32 2.80 -1.33 14.67
CA ALA A 32 2.11 -0.62 13.59
C ALA A 32 1.48 0.68 14.09
N MET A 33 0.77 0.64 15.23
CA MET A 33 0.15 1.81 15.84
C MET A 33 1.17 2.88 16.24
N ARG A 34 2.24 2.50 16.94
CA ARG A 34 3.30 3.45 17.34
C ARG A 34 3.99 4.09 16.16
N VAL A 35 4.27 3.32 15.11
CA VAL A 35 4.92 3.87 13.91
C VAL A 35 3.97 4.78 13.16
N ALA A 36 2.68 4.41 13.02
CA ALA A 36 1.68 5.28 12.42
C ALA A 36 1.56 6.62 13.16
N GLU A 37 1.46 6.59 14.49
CA GLU A 37 1.42 7.79 15.32
C GLU A 37 2.64 8.70 15.11
N ALA A 38 3.84 8.13 15.14
CA ALA A 38 5.07 8.89 14.91
C ALA A 38 5.12 9.58 13.55
N PHE A 39 4.68 8.87 12.49
CA PHE A 39 4.59 9.46 11.16
C PHE A 39 3.49 10.55 11.07
N VAL A 40 2.34 10.32 11.69
CA VAL A 40 1.25 11.31 11.72
C VAL A 40 1.72 12.60 12.37
N LEU A 41 2.34 12.53 13.53
CA LEU A 41 2.88 13.71 14.24
C LEU A 41 3.91 14.46 13.39
N ALA A 42 4.90 13.72 12.85
CA ALA A 42 5.96 14.33 12.03
C ALA A 42 5.41 14.97 10.74
N THR A 43 4.43 14.36 10.09
CA THR A 43 3.87 14.86 8.82
C THR A 43 2.88 16.00 9.04
N GLN A 44 2.17 16.05 10.17
CA GLN A 44 1.32 17.16 10.55
C GLN A 44 2.12 18.45 10.76
N ASP A 45 3.23 18.37 11.49
CA ASP A 45 4.12 19.51 11.70
C ASP A 45 4.70 20.09 10.39
N LEU A 46 4.91 19.22 9.41
CA LEU A 46 5.46 19.58 8.11
C LEU A 46 4.40 19.88 7.04
N ILE A 47 3.12 19.72 7.37
CA ILE A 47 1.97 19.86 6.45
C ILE A 47 2.14 18.95 5.21
N ILE A 48 2.64 17.72 5.40
CA ILE A 48 2.84 16.73 4.33
C ILE A 48 1.66 15.75 4.33
N PRO A 49 0.92 15.59 3.20
CA PRO A 49 -0.09 14.54 3.06
C PRO A 49 0.54 13.15 3.24
N TYR A 50 -0.09 12.31 4.07
CA TYR A 50 0.50 11.05 4.50
C TYR A 50 -0.43 9.86 4.28
N VAL A 51 0.15 8.75 3.80
CA VAL A 51 -0.48 7.44 3.67
C VAL A 51 0.34 6.42 4.45
N PHE A 52 -0.28 5.71 5.39
CA PHE A 52 0.41 4.63 6.10
C PHE A 52 0.53 3.38 5.23
N LYS A 53 1.72 2.79 5.18
CA LYS A 53 2.00 1.57 4.43
C LYS A 53 2.50 0.46 5.33
N ALA A 54 1.87 -0.71 5.27
CA ALA A 54 2.39 -1.94 5.85
C ALA A 54 1.95 -3.15 5.03
N SER A 55 2.77 -4.21 4.99
CA SER A 55 2.41 -5.46 4.33
C SER A 55 1.92 -6.48 5.35
N PHE A 56 0.82 -7.16 5.05
CA PHE A 56 0.33 -8.28 5.85
C PHE A 56 1.05 -9.60 5.53
N ASP A 57 1.68 -9.68 4.37
CA ASP A 57 2.51 -10.81 3.94
C ASP A 57 3.69 -10.33 3.09
N LYS A 58 4.80 -11.04 3.19
CA LYS A 58 5.98 -10.89 2.33
C LYS A 58 6.18 -12.16 1.50
N ALA A 59 5.49 -12.22 0.37
CA ALA A 59 5.49 -13.40 -0.50
C ALA A 59 6.80 -13.63 -1.29
N ASN A 60 7.75 -12.69 -1.23
CA ASN A 60 8.99 -12.70 -2.00
C ASN A 60 10.28 -12.83 -1.14
N ARG A 61 10.21 -13.55 -0.03
CA ARG A 61 11.37 -13.80 0.84
C ARG A 61 12.41 -14.70 0.15
N SER A 62 13.67 -14.46 0.47
CA SER A 62 14.80 -15.29 0.00
C SER A 62 14.96 -16.60 0.75
N SER A 63 14.32 -16.78 1.90
CA SER A 63 14.29 -18.00 2.69
C SER A 63 12.86 -18.36 3.09
N ILE A 64 12.51 -19.64 2.96
CA ILE A 64 11.22 -20.17 3.39
C ILE A 64 10.98 -20.02 4.91
N LEU A 65 12.05 -19.89 5.69
CA LEU A 65 11.99 -19.72 7.14
C LEU A 65 11.87 -18.25 7.57
N SER A 66 11.93 -17.30 6.65
CA SER A 66 11.79 -15.88 6.98
C SER A 66 10.37 -15.57 7.45
N TYR A 67 10.26 -14.67 8.43
CA TYR A 67 8.96 -14.14 8.85
C TYR A 67 8.26 -13.45 7.69
N ARG A 68 7.02 -13.82 7.43
CA ARG A 68 6.25 -13.31 6.30
C ARG A 68 5.20 -12.27 6.69
N GLY A 69 4.76 -12.25 7.90
CA GLY A 69 3.67 -11.38 8.38
C GLY A 69 2.56 -12.17 9.09
N PRO A 70 1.54 -11.48 9.60
CA PRO A 70 0.44 -12.10 10.35
C PRO A 70 -0.59 -12.79 9.45
N GLY A 71 -0.50 -12.62 8.13
CA GLY A 71 -1.54 -13.04 7.19
C GLY A 71 -2.59 -11.95 6.94
N MET A 72 -3.46 -12.20 5.95
CA MET A 72 -4.38 -11.20 5.43
C MET A 72 -5.40 -10.74 6.48
N ASP A 73 -6.09 -11.65 7.14
CA ASP A 73 -7.19 -11.31 8.04
C ASP A 73 -6.74 -10.45 9.22
N GLU A 74 -5.66 -10.85 9.88
CA GLU A 74 -5.07 -10.08 10.98
C GLU A 74 -4.46 -8.78 10.49
N GLY A 75 -3.75 -8.82 9.36
CA GLY A 75 -3.12 -7.63 8.79
C GLY A 75 -4.14 -6.57 8.38
N LEU A 76 -5.26 -6.97 7.80
CA LEU A 76 -6.35 -6.04 7.45
C LEU A 76 -7.01 -5.43 8.69
N ARG A 77 -7.18 -6.21 9.78
CA ARG A 77 -7.69 -5.67 11.05
C ARG A 77 -6.78 -4.58 11.61
N VAL A 78 -5.47 -4.81 11.59
CA VAL A 78 -4.49 -3.81 12.04
C VAL A 78 -4.49 -2.57 11.16
N LEU A 79 -4.56 -2.73 9.83
CA LEU A 79 -4.63 -1.60 8.90
C LEU A 79 -5.93 -0.78 9.06
N GLN A 80 -7.05 -1.46 9.24
CA GLN A 80 -8.33 -0.80 9.54
C GLN A 80 -8.25 0.04 10.83
N GLU A 81 -7.67 -0.53 11.88
CA GLU A 81 -7.50 0.18 13.15
C GLU A 81 -6.59 1.41 13.01
N VAL A 82 -5.48 1.31 12.29
CA VAL A 82 -4.63 2.48 11.98
C VAL A 82 -5.42 3.55 11.24
N LYS A 83 -6.16 3.15 10.20
CA LYS A 83 -7.00 4.06 9.40
C LYS A 83 -8.01 4.80 10.24
N GLU A 84 -8.74 4.09 11.10
CA GLU A 84 -9.80 4.66 11.94
C GLU A 84 -9.24 5.53 13.06
N THR A 85 -8.16 5.07 13.73
CA THR A 85 -7.56 5.79 14.86
C THR A 85 -6.97 7.12 14.44
N PHE A 86 -6.26 7.16 13.31
CA PHE A 86 -5.53 8.35 12.89
C PHE A 86 -6.21 9.13 11.76
N GLY A 87 -7.29 8.62 11.18
CA GLY A 87 -8.03 9.27 10.09
C GLY A 87 -7.20 9.43 8.81
N ILE A 88 -6.27 8.51 8.55
CA ILE A 88 -5.33 8.52 7.42
C ILE A 88 -5.62 7.36 6.46
N PRO A 89 -5.38 7.52 5.15
CA PRO A 89 -5.46 6.43 4.20
C PRO A 89 -4.35 5.39 4.45
N VAL A 90 -4.65 4.14 4.07
CA VAL A 90 -3.72 3.02 4.24
C VAL A 90 -3.46 2.30 2.93
N LEU A 91 -2.25 1.72 2.82
CA LEU A 91 -1.76 0.98 1.67
C LEU A 91 -1.19 -0.37 2.10
N THR A 92 -1.52 -1.42 1.36
CA THR A 92 -0.84 -2.72 1.46
C THR A 92 -0.60 -3.34 0.09
N ASP A 93 0.30 -4.30 0.02
CA ASP A 93 0.55 -5.07 -1.20
C ASP A 93 -0.33 -6.33 -1.28
N VAL A 94 -0.75 -6.69 -2.50
CA VAL A 94 -1.52 -7.89 -2.83
C VAL A 94 -0.69 -8.83 -3.71
N HIS A 95 -0.87 -10.15 -3.54
CA HIS A 95 -0.05 -11.14 -4.20
C HIS A 95 -0.87 -12.18 -4.99
N ASP A 96 -2.17 -12.18 -4.81
CA ASP A 96 -3.10 -13.13 -5.43
C ASP A 96 -4.41 -12.43 -5.82
N ILE A 97 -5.08 -12.94 -6.86
CA ILE A 97 -6.36 -12.42 -7.36
C ILE A 97 -7.43 -12.39 -6.26
N ALA A 98 -7.49 -13.45 -5.44
CA ALA A 98 -8.47 -13.56 -4.37
C ALA A 98 -8.32 -12.50 -3.27
N GLN A 99 -7.15 -11.86 -3.16
CA GLN A 99 -6.89 -10.80 -2.18
C GLN A 99 -7.41 -9.43 -2.63
N ALA A 100 -7.60 -9.20 -3.94
CA ALA A 100 -7.91 -7.86 -4.47
C ALA A 100 -9.16 -7.25 -3.84
N THR A 101 -10.28 -7.96 -3.83
CA THR A 101 -11.54 -7.46 -3.28
C THR A 101 -11.50 -7.24 -1.77
N PRO A 102 -11.15 -8.22 -0.92
CA PRO A 102 -11.16 -7.99 0.53
C PRO A 102 -10.15 -6.94 0.98
N VAL A 103 -9.01 -6.81 0.29
CA VAL A 103 -8.04 -5.75 0.60
C VAL A 103 -8.59 -4.37 0.24
N ALA A 104 -9.30 -4.24 -0.89
CA ALA A 104 -9.90 -2.97 -1.32
C ALA A 104 -11.05 -2.49 -0.40
N GLU A 105 -11.66 -3.37 0.37
CA GLU A 105 -12.67 -2.98 1.39
C GLU A 105 -12.05 -2.20 2.55
N VAL A 106 -10.76 -2.41 2.84
CA VAL A 106 -10.03 -1.76 3.93
C VAL A 106 -9.09 -0.68 3.43
N CYS A 107 -8.27 -1.03 2.42
CA CYS A 107 -7.16 -0.20 1.96
C CYS A 107 -7.58 0.76 0.85
N ASP A 108 -7.11 2.00 0.93
CA ASP A 108 -7.35 3.04 -0.07
C ASP A 108 -6.44 2.89 -1.30
N ILE A 109 -5.27 2.27 -1.10
CA ILE A 109 -4.31 1.98 -2.16
C ILE A 109 -3.93 0.50 -2.10
N LEU A 110 -4.04 -0.19 -3.23
CA LEU A 110 -3.52 -1.55 -3.42
C LEU A 110 -2.20 -1.49 -4.18
N GLN A 111 -1.13 -2.05 -3.59
CA GLN A 111 0.16 -2.13 -4.26
C GLN A 111 0.34 -3.47 -4.96
N VAL A 112 0.67 -3.43 -6.24
CA VAL A 112 1.14 -4.59 -7.00
C VAL A 112 2.67 -4.67 -6.88
N PRO A 113 3.24 -5.74 -6.28
CA PRO A 113 4.68 -5.93 -6.18
C PRO A 113 5.36 -5.97 -7.54
N ALA A 114 6.64 -5.57 -7.57
CA ALA A 114 7.40 -5.47 -8.81
C ALA A 114 7.44 -6.78 -9.62
N PHE A 115 7.64 -7.92 -8.96
CA PHE A 115 7.69 -9.21 -9.65
C PHE A 115 6.35 -9.65 -10.24
N LEU A 116 5.24 -9.09 -9.76
CA LEU A 116 3.88 -9.41 -10.21
C LEU A 116 3.30 -8.38 -11.18
N ALA A 117 4.05 -7.32 -11.51
CA ALA A 117 3.57 -6.24 -12.35
C ALA A 117 3.19 -6.65 -13.78
N ARG A 118 3.58 -7.84 -14.24
CA ARG A 118 3.21 -8.40 -15.55
C ARG A 118 2.21 -9.55 -15.48
N GLN A 119 1.62 -9.80 -14.33
CA GLN A 119 0.57 -10.81 -14.17
C GLN A 119 -0.78 -10.21 -14.56
N THR A 120 -1.21 -10.44 -15.81
CA THR A 120 -2.40 -9.81 -16.41
C THR A 120 -3.64 -10.00 -15.56
N ASP A 121 -3.92 -11.21 -15.09
CA ASP A 121 -5.12 -11.51 -14.30
C ASP A 121 -5.11 -10.83 -12.94
N LEU A 122 -3.95 -10.72 -12.29
CA LEU A 122 -3.81 -9.98 -11.03
C LEU A 122 -4.04 -8.48 -11.26
N ILE A 123 -3.43 -7.90 -12.30
CA ILE A 123 -3.63 -6.49 -12.63
C ILE A 123 -5.11 -6.22 -12.94
N ALA A 124 -5.76 -7.08 -13.73
CA ALA A 124 -7.18 -6.95 -14.04
C ALA A 124 -8.07 -7.04 -12.79
N ALA A 125 -7.79 -7.97 -11.88
CA ALA A 125 -8.53 -8.11 -10.62
C ALA A 125 -8.36 -6.88 -9.72
N VAL A 126 -7.15 -6.36 -9.59
CA VAL A 126 -6.88 -5.13 -8.81
C VAL A 126 -7.54 -3.92 -9.48
N ALA A 127 -7.48 -3.81 -10.81
CA ALA A 127 -8.12 -2.73 -11.55
C ALA A 127 -9.66 -2.75 -11.48
N ALA A 128 -10.25 -3.93 -11.26
CA ALA A 128 -11.68 -4.07 -11.07
C ALA A 128 -12.17 -3.58 -9.69
N THR A 129 -11.27 -3.32 -8.74
CA THR A 129 -11.60 -2.67 -7.48
C THR A 129 -11.72 -1.15 -7.68
N ASN A 130 -12.35 -0.47 -6.73
CA ASN A 130 -12.42 1.00 -6.76
C ASN A 130 -11.24 1.67 -6.02
N ALA A 131 -10.28 0.90 -5.54
CA ALA A 131 -9.10 1.42 -4.85
C ALA A 131 -8.09 2.03 -5.83
N VAL A 132 -7.27 2.96 -5.36
CA VAL A 132 -6.14 3.47 -6.13
C VAL A 132 -5.09 2.37 -6.26
N ILE A 133 -4.48 2.25 -7.43
CA ILE A 133 -3.47 1.23 -7.70
C ILE A 133 -2.08 1.86 -7.71
N ASN A 134 -1.17 1.29 -6.92
CA ASN A 134 0.24 1.59 -6.94
C ASN A 134 1.02 0.41 -7.52
N VAL A 135 1.46 0.51 -8.77
CA VAL A 135 2.30 -0.54 -9.36
C VAL A 135 3.77 -0.24 -9.10
N LYS A 136 4.44 -1.14 -8.39
CA LYS A 136 5.88 -1.04 -8.20
C LYS A 136 6.59 -1.46 -9.49
N LYS A 137 7.22 -0.49 -10.18
CA LYS A 137 7.94 -0.76 -11.44
C LYS A 137 9.03 -1.82 -11.25
N PRO A 138 8.97 -2.95 -11.98
CA PRO A 138 10.02 -3.97 -11.89
C PRO A 138 11.33 -3.52 -12.52
N GLN A 139 12.42 -4.18 -12.13
CA GLN A 139 13.76 -3.89 -12.63
C GLN A 139 13.93 -4.22 -14.12
N PHE A 140 13.16 -5.21 -14.61
CA PHE A 140 13.19 -5.64 -16.03
C PHE A 140 12.32 -4.78 -16.96
N MET A 141 11.66 -3.73 -16.44
CA MET A 141 10.81 -2.83 -17.21
C MET A 141 11.37 -1.41 -17.22
N SER A 142 11.49 -0.81 -18.40
CA SER A 142 11.85 0.59 -18.52
C SER A 142 10.71 1.53 -18.11
N PRO A 143 10.98 2.77 -17.67
CA PRO A 143 9.91 3.72 -17.32
C PRO A 143 8.86 3.92 -18.43
N PRO A 144 9.19 4.07 -19.72
CA PRO A 144 8.17 4.21 -20.76
C PRO A 144 7.23 3.01 -20.92
N GLN A 145 7.71 1.80 -20.59
CA GLN A 145 6.90 0.58 -20.68
C GLN A 145 5.80 0.47 -19.63
N THR A 146 5.84 1.29 -18.57
CA THR A 146 4.77 1.31 -17.55
C THR A 146 3.43 1.78 -18.11
N LYS A 147 3.42 2.42 -19.28
CA LYS A 147 2.18 2.79 -19.98
C LYS A 147 1.36 1.57 -20.47
N ASN A 148 1.96 0.39 -20.48
CA ASN A 148 1.35 -0.86 -20.94
C ASN A 148 0.87 -1.75 -19.78
N LEU A 149 0.79 -1.21 -18.57
CA LEU A 149 0.27 -1.89 -17.39
C LEU A 149 -1.21 -1.63 -17.18
#